data_89c88b13fa9751ee0a2985d70da0089d
#
_entry.id   89c88b13fa9751ee0a2985d70da0089d
#
_cell.length_a   1.000
_cell.length_b   1.000
_cell.length_c   1.000
_cell.angle_alpha   90.00
_cell.angle_beta   90.00
_cell.angle_gamma   90.00
#
_symmetry.space_group_name_H-M   'P 1'
#
loop_
_entity.id
_entity.type
_entity.pdbx_description
1 polymer ?
#
loop_
_entity_poly.entity_id
_entity_poly.type
_entity_poly.pdbx_seq_one_letter_code
_entity_poly.pdbx_strand_id
1 'polypeptide(L)'
;MAISIPFLKKTPTVAVLRLTGTIAAGGRGQLNDHTLAPYIEKAFTKGKPAAVALVINSPGGSPVQSSLIAARIRRLADDKKLPVFAFVEDVAASGGYWLAVSADEIWVDPGSIIGSIGVISAGFGASTFLERQGLERRVYTCLLYTSPSPRDEKV
;
A
#
# COMPACT_ATOMS: atom_id res chain seq x y z
N MET A 1 -5.13 28.59 24.44
CA MET A 1 -6.50 29.02 24.12
C MET A 1 -6.56 29.54 22.71
N ALA A 2 -7.30 28.91 21.80
CA ALA A 2 -7.49 29.45 20.46
C ALA A 2 -8.66 30.41 20.49
N ILE A 3 -8.45 31.69 20.18
CA ILE A 3 -9.47 32.71 20.08
C ILE A 3 -10.34 32.37 18.86
N SER A 4 -11.58 31.96 19.11
CA SER A 4 -12.58 31.78 18.04
C SER A 4 -13.17 33.15 17.72
N ILE A 5 -12.82 33.70 16.55
CA ILE A 5 -13.42 34.91 16.03
C ILE A 5 -14.73 34.49 15.32
N PRO A 6 -15.91 34.87 15.83
CA PRO A 6 -17.17 34.60 15.14
C PRO A 6 -17.15 35.35 13.81
N PHE A 7 -17.51 34.66 12.70
CA PHE A 7 -17.51 35.09 11.30
C PHE A 7 -16.28 34.75 10.44
N LEU A 8 -15.18 34.18 10.97
CA LEU A 8 -14.18 33.61 10.07
C LEU A 8 -14.67 32.20 9.62
N LYS A 9 -14.98 32.05 8.33
CA LYS A 9 -15.16 30.72 7.72
C LYS A 9 -13.87 29.92 7.94
N LYS A 10 -13.93 28.82 8.70
CA LYS A 10 -12.80 27.91 8.85
C LYS A 10 -12.42 27.39 7.46
N THR A 11 -11.25 27.71 6.99
CA THR A 11 -10.69 27.12 5.77
C THR A 11 -10.59 25.59 5.97
N PRO A 12 -11.15 24.79 5.06
CA PRO A 12 -11.03 23.35 5.16
C PRO A 12 -9.54 22.95 5.09
N THR A 13 -9.14 22.05 5.94
CA THR A 13 -7.78 21.53 5.99
C THR A 13 -7.74 20.10 5.48
N VAL A 14 -6.66 19.73 4.78
CA VAL A 14 -6.39 18.37 4.34
C VAL A 14 -5.25 17.81 5.21
N ALA A 15 -5.45 16.63 5.78
CA ALA A 15 -4.37 15.94 6.47
C ALA A 15 -3.51 15.18 5.46
N VAL A 16 -2.20 15.37 5.52
CA VAL A 16 -1.26 14.67 4.63
C VAL A 16 -0.55 13.55 5.40
N LEU A 17 -0.63 12.34 4.88
CA LEU A 17 0.07 11.16 5.38
C LEU A 17 1.09 10.70 4.33
N ARG A 18 2.39 10.80 4.65
CA ARG A 18 3.45 10.30 3.77
C ARG A 18 3.74 8.83 4.05
N LEU A 19 3.76 8.04 2.97
CA LEU A 19 4.01 6.60 2.98
C LEU A 19 5.19 6.31 2.04
N THR A 20 6.41 6.55 2.57
CA THR A 20 7.65 6.46 1.78
C THR A 20 8.52 5.32 2.28
N GLY A 21 9.03 4.50 1.38
CA GLY A 21 9.95 3.40 1.65
C GLY A 21 9.34 2.01 1.57
N THR A 22 10.12 1.01 1.95
CA THR A 22 9.74 -0.42 1.88
C THR A 22 8.77 -0.79 2.99
N ILE A 23 7.82 -1.66 2.67
CA ILE A 23 6.84 -2.18 3.63
C ILE A 23 7.39 -3.49 4.24
N ALA A 24 7.56 -3.53 5.57
CA ALA A 24 8.06 -4.74 6.25
C ALA A 24 7.63 -4.77 7.73
N ALA A 25 7.65 -5.96 8.33
CA ALA A 25 7.17 -6.19 9.70
C ALA A 25 8.04 -5.54 10.80
N GLY A 26 9.27 -5.14 10.51
CA GLY A 26 10.18 -4.53 11.48
C GLY A 26 11.38 -3.89 10.81
N GLY A 27 12.02 -2.95 11.52
CA GLY A 27 13.17 -2.20 11.05
C GLY A 27 12.95 -0.69 11.08
N ARG A 28 14.03 0.07 11.28
CA ARG A 28 13.97 1.54 11.23
C ARG A 28 13.72 2.01 9.80
N GLY A 29 12.80 2.96 9.64
CA GLY A 29 12.50 3.57 8.33
C GLY A 29 11.63 2.71 7.41
N GLN A 30 11.09 1.58 7.90
CA GLN A 30 10.16 0.75 7.15
C GLN A 30 8.71 1.06 7.52
N LEU A 31 7.82 0.92 6.52
CA LEU A 31 6.39 1.07 6.72
C LEU A 31 5.83 -0.21 7.33
N ASN A 32 5.20 -0.10 8.49
CA ASN A 32 4.44 -1.19 9.10
C ASN A 32 3.25 -0.67 9.86
N ASP A 33 2.24 -1.51 10.06
CA ASP A 33 0.98 -1.11 10.69
C ASP A 33 1.16 -0.56 12.11
N HIS A 34 2.02 -1.21 12.91
CA HIS A 34 2.21 -0.80 14.30
C HIS A 34 2.81 0.61 14.43
N THR A 35 3.84 0.92 13.64
CA THR A 35 4.48 2.24 13.69
C THR A 35 3.65 3.33 13.02
N LEU A 36 2.88 2.97 12.00
CA LEU A 36 2.03 3.93 11.29
C LEU A 36 0.68 4.18 11.98
N ALA A 37 0.19 3.27 12.81
CA ALA A 37 -1.11 3.38 13.45
C ALA A 37 -1.37 4.76 14.09
N PRO A 38 -0.49 5.31 14.96
CA PRO A 38 -0.75 6.59 15.59
C PRO A 38 -0.75 7.77 14.61
N TYR A 39 0.03 7.69 13.54
CA TYR A 39 0.05 8.72 12.48
C TYR A 39 -1.20 8.68 11.63
N ILE A 40 -1.66 7.48 11.27
CA ILE A 40 -2.89 7.28 10.53
C ILE A 40 -4.07 7.81 11.36
N GLU A 41 -4.22 7.38 12.61
CA GLU A 41 -5.29 7.84 13.49
C GLU A 41 -5.28 9.37 13.66
N LYS A 42 -4.10 9.96 13.82
CA LYS A 42 -3.94 11.41 13.91
C LYS A 42 -4.38 12.12 12.63
N ALA A 43 -4.08 11.55 11.45
CA ALA A 43 -4.48 12.12 10.16
C ALA A 43 -6.00 12.19 10.02
N PHE A 44 -6.74 11.22 10.55
CA PHE A 44 -8.20 11.18 10.48
C PHE A 44 -8.91 11.95 11.62
N THR A 45 -8.20 12.38 12.67
CA THR A 45 -8.82 12.95 13.86
C THR A 45 -8.36 14.37 14.18
N LYS A 46 -7.05 14.68 14.00
CA LYS A 46 -6.49 15.95 14.42
C LYS A 46 -6.96 17.10 13.53
N GLY A 47 -7.50 18.13 14.16
CA GLY A 47 -7.90 19.37 13.47
C GLY A 47 -9.21 19.26 12.67
N LYS A 48 -9.89 18.12 12.71
CA LYS A 48 -11.12 17.85 11.93
C LYS A 48 -10.89 18.11 10.44
N PRO A 49 -10.04 17.32 9.78
CA PRO A 49 -9.75 17.52 8.36
C PRO A 49 -11.00 17.32 7.51
N ALA A 50 -11.03 17.96 6.36
CA ALA A 50 -12.06 17.75 5.34
C ALA A 50 -11.76 16.54 4.43
N ALA A 51 -10.49 16.16 4.35
CA ALA A 51 -10.01 15.01 3.57
C ALA A 51 -8.65 14.54 4.10
N VAL A 52 -8.25 13.33 3.68
CA VAL A 52 -6.90 12.80 3.91
C VAL A 52 -6.21 12.59 2.56
N ALA A 53 -4.98 13.08 2.43
CA ALA A 53 -4.12 12.85 1.29
C ALA A 53 -3.01 11.86 1.67
N LEU A 54 -2.94 10.74 0.96
CA LEU A 54 -1.83 9.78 1.04
C LEU A 54 -0.80 10.17 -0.01
N VAL A 55 0.40 10.50 0.40
CA VAL A 55 1.52 10.73 -0.52
C VAL A 55 2.40 9.49 -0.49
N ILE A 56 2.43 8.77 -1.60
CA ILE A 56 2.98 7.42 -1.68
C ILE A 56 4.23 7.40 -2.55
N ASN A 57 5.32 6.87 -1.99
CA ASN A 57 6.55 6.56 -2.71
C ASN A 57 7.12 5.24 -2.15
N SER A 58 6.57 4.11 -2.60
CA SER A 58 6.87 2.80 -2.03
C SER A 58 6.94 1.71 -3.10
N PRO A 59 8.03 0.94 -3.15
CA PRO A 59 8.13 -0.25 -4.01
C PRO A 59 7.31 -1.43 -3.48
N GLY A 60 6.66 -1.28 -2.32
CA GLY A 60 5.93 -2.35 -1.66
C GLY A 60 6.77 -3.15 -0.67
N GLY A 61 6.47 -4.42 -0.53
CA GLY A 61 7.13 -5.32 0.41
C GLY A 61 6.17 -6.33 1.02
N SER A 62 6.11 -6.44 2.34
CA SER A 62 5.29 -7.43 3.05
C SER A 62 3.79 -7.31 2.69
N PRO A 63 3.18 -8.38 2.12
CA PRO A 63 1.76 -8.36 1.78
C PRO A 63 0.86 -8.18 3.01
N VAL A 64 1.23 -8.81 4.13
CA VAL A 64 0.46 -8.73 5.38
C VAL A 64 0.47 -7.30 5.92
N GLN A 65 1.63 -6.64 5.96
CA GLN A 65 1.72 -5.26 6.43
C GLN A 65 0.97 -4.29 5.50
N SER A 66 1.06 -4.50 4.19
CA SER A 66 0.31 -3.71 3.20
C SER A 66 -1.20 -3.82 3.43
N SER A 67 -1.70 -5.04 3.62
CA SER A 67 -3.11 -5.31 3.93
C SER A 67 -3.56 -4.64 5.23
N LEU A 68 -2.79 -4.76 6.30
CA LEU A 68 -3.12 -4.17 7.61
C LEU A 68 -3.19 -2.65 7.54
N ILE A 69 -2.20 -2.01 6.91
CA ILE A 69 -2.17 -0.55 6.75
C ILE A 69 -3.36 -0.07 5.91
N ALA A 70 -3.59 -0.71 4.75
CA ALA A 70 -4.69 -0.36 3.86
C ALA A 70 -6.06 -0.53 4.55
N ALA A 71 -6.27 -1.64 5.25
CA ALA A 71 -7.50 -1.90 6.00
C ALA A 71 -7.72 -0.87 7.12
N ARG A 72 -6.66 -0.44 7.82
CA ARG A 72 -6.76 0.62 8.84
C ARG A 72 -7.17 1.95 8.24
N ILE A 73 -6.55 2.34 7.12
CA ILE A 73 -6.89 3.58 6.40
C ILE A 73 -8.35 3.53 5.97
N ARG A 74 -8.79 2.46 5.30
CA ARG A 74 -10.16 2.34 4.79
C ARG A 74 -11.18 2.36 5.91
N ARG A 75 -10.98 1.59 6.97
CA ARG A 75 -11.85 1.58 8.14
C ARG A 75 -12.03 2.99 8.76
N LEU A 76 -10.93 3.74 8.93
CA LEU A 76 -11.02 5.09 9.49
C LEU A 76 -11.69 6.07 8.54
N ALA A 77 -11.49 5.93 7.24
CA ALA A 77 -12.18 6.72 6.23
C ALA A 77 -13.70 6.51 6.29
N ASP A 78 -14.12 5.26 6.37
CA ASP A 78 -15.53 4.89 6.46
C ASP A 78 -16.16 5.34 7.78
N ASP A 79 -15.49 5.09 8.92
CA ASP A 79 -15.95 5.51 10.25
C ASP A 79 -16.10 7.03 10.37
N LYS A 80 -15.18 7.79 9.80
CA LYS A 80 -15.18 9.26 9.86
C LYS A 80 -15.91 9.91 8.68
N LYS A 81 -16.29 9.13 7.67
CA LYS A 81 -16.88 9.60 6.41
C LYS A 81 -16.01 10.68 5.74
N LEU A 82 -14.71 10.43 5.72
CA LEU A 82 -13.73 11.33 5.15
C LEU A 82 -13.22 10.78 3.81
N PRO A 83 -13.21 11.58 2.75
CA PRO A 83 -12.60 11.17 1.49
C PRO A 83 -11.09 11.06 1.64
N VAL A 84 -10.53 10.05 0.97
CA VAL A 84 -9.09 9.76 0.94
C VAL A 84 -8.62 9.84 -0.51
N PHE A 85 -7.56 10.60 -0.75
CA PHE A 85 -6.94 10.76 -2.06
C PHE A 85 -5.50 10.26 -1.99
N ALA A 86 -5.10 9.41 -2.93
CA ALA A 86 -3.72 8.95 -3.04
C ALA A 86 -3.01 9.74 -4.15
N PHE A 87 -1.82 10.22 -3.85
CA PHE A 87 -0.89 10.88 -4.77
C PHE A 87 0.38 10.06 -4.82
N VAL A 88 0.69 9.50 -5.99
CA VAL A 88 1.89 8.70 -6.20
C VAL A 88 3.01 9.61 -6.67
N GLU A 89 4.15 9.57 -5.97
CA GLU A 89 5.38 10.23 -6.39
C GLU A 89 6.09 9.34 -7.44
N ASP A 90 7.29 8.82 -7.18
CA ASP A 90 8.02 8.00 -8.17
C ASP A 90 7.41 6.61 -8.35
N VAL A 91 6.99 5.96 -7.25
CA VAL A 91 6.56 4.56 -7.28
C VAL A 91 5.45 4.24 -6.28
N ALA A 92 4.46 3.48 -6.75
CA ALA A 92 3.52 2.73 -5.92
C ALA A 92 3.38 1.33 -6.51
N ALA A 93 4.31 0.44 -6.17
CA ALA A 93 4.35 -0.92 -6.71
C ALA A 93 4.00 -1.97 -5.65
N SER A 94 3.38 -3.08 -6.07
CA SER A 94 3.04 -4.21 -5.20
C SER A 94 2.27 -3.75 -3.95
N GLY A 95 2.81 -3.94 -2.75
CA GLY A 95 2.22 -3.43 -1.52
C GLY A 95 2.00 -1.92 -1.50
N GLY A 96 2.86 -1.12 -2.18
CA GLY A 96 2.68 0.32 -2.33
C GLY A 96 1.42 0.67 -3.13
N TYR A 97 1.14 -0.08 -4.19
CA TYR A 97 -0.11 0.06 -4.93
C TYR A 97 -1.32 -0.40 -4.10
N TRP A 98 -1.16 -1.43 -3.25
CA TRP A 98 -2.20 -1.83 -2.32
C TRP A 98 -2.59 -0.70 -1.35
N LEU A 99 -1.60 0.09 -0.90
CA LEU A 99 -1.89 1.30 -0.12
C LEU A 99 -2.65 2.34 -0.93
N ALA A 100 -2.28 2.54 -2.21
CA ALA A 100 -2.95 3.50 -3.08
C ALA A 100 -4.43 3.15 -3.31
N VAL A 101 -4.75 1.87 -3.54
CA VAL A 101 -6.16 1.44 -3.76
C VAL A 101 -7.02 1.49 -2.48
N SER A 102 -6.45 1.80 -1.32
CA SER A 102 -7.24 2.12 -0.13
C SER A 102 -7.87 3.52 -0.17
N ALA A 103 -7.49 4.36 -1.13
CA ALA A 103 -8.05 5.68 -1.37
C ALA A 103 -9.31 5.61 -2.26
N ASP A 104 -10.07 6.69 -2.28
CA ASP A 104 -11.24 6.85 -3.16
C ASP A 104 -10.82 7.24 -4.58
N GLU A 105 -9.71 7.99 -4.71
CA GLU A 105 -9.12 8.37 -5.99
C GLU A 105 -7.59 8.27 -5.92
N ILE A 106 -6.98 7.92 -7.05
CA ILE A 106 -5.51 7.79 -7.19
C ILE A 106 -5.03 8.73 -8.28
N TRP A 107 -4.09 9.59 -7.92
CA TRP A 107 -3.44 10.55 -8.81
C TRP A 107 -1.98 10.14 -9.00
N VAL A 108 -1.54 10.06 -10.24
CA VAL A 108 -0.19 9.62 -10.63
C VAL A 108 0.44 10.59 -11.60
N ASP A 109 1.75 10.75 -11.55
CA ASP A 109 2.50 11.41 -12.61
C ASP A 109 2.66 10.45 -13.80
N PRO A 110 2.69 10.94 -15.05
CA PRO A 110 2.96 10.07 -16.21
C PRO A 110 4.25 9.25 -16.12
N GLY A 111 5.22 9.70 -15.35
CA GLY A 111 6.48 9.00 -15.09
C GLY A 111 6.43 8.04 -13.89
N SER A 112 5.36 8.02 -13.12
CA SER A 112 5.25 7.15 -11.94
C SER A 112 5.16 5.67 -12.34
N ILE A 113 5.81 4.82 -11.56
CA ILE A 113 5.71 3.36 -11.70
C ILE A 113 4.60 2.86 -10.77
N ILE A 114 3.53 2.29 -11.35
CA ILE A 114 2.40 1.76 -10.59
C ILE A 114 2.09 0.32 -10.99
N GLY A 115 1.48 -0.46 -10.07
CA GLY A 115 1.03 -1.82 -10.33
C GLY A 115 1.91 -2.88 -9.68
N SER A 116 2.43 -3.85 -10.44
CA SER A 116 3.21 -4.99 -9.92
C SER A 116 2.45 -5.73 -8.80
N ILE A 117 1.16 -6.01 -9.02
CA ILE A 117 0.30 -6.66 -8.03
C ILE A 117 0.53 -8.15 -8.11
N GLY A 118 0.91 -8.75 -7.00
CA GLY A 118 1.06 -10.19 -6.86
C GLY A 118 2.01 -10.56 -5.75
N VAL A 119 1.88 -11.78 -5.26
CA VAL A 119 2.83 -12.38 -4.32
C VAL A 119 3.63 -13.42 -5.07
N ILE A 120 4.93 -13.18 -5.21
CA ILE A 120 5.85 -14.09 -5.87
C ILE A 120 6.69 -14.78 -4.81
N SER A 121 6.71 -16.11 -4.84
CA SER A 121 7.69 -16.90 -4.11
C SER A 121 8.66 -17.51 -5.11
N ALA A 122 9.88 -17.00 -5.11
CA ALA A 122 10.95 -17.51 -5.98
C ALA A 122 11.89 -18.41 -5.18
N GLY A 123 12.30 -19.52 -5.79
CA GLY A 123 13.25 -20.46 -5.21
C GLY A 123 14.07 -21.14 -6.30
N PHE A 124 15.09 -21.89 -5.92
CA PHE A 124 15.88 -22.66 -6.87
C PHE A 124 15.01 -23.75 -7.49
N GLY A 125 14.93 -23.78 -8.83
CA GLY A 125 14.25 -24.81 -9.57
C GLY A 125 15.14 -26.04 -9.68
N ALA A 126 14.77 -27.11 -8.99
CA ALA A 126 15.36 -28.42 -9.15
C ALA A 126 14.33 -29.39 -9.78
N SER A 127 13.55 -28.93 -10.74
CA SER A 127 12.40 -29.66 -11.30
C SER A 127 12.81 -31.04 -11.81
N THR A 128 13.86 -31.12 -12.62
CA THR A 128 14.36 -32.40 -13.18
C THR A 128 14.90 -33.34 -12.09
N PHE A 129 15.50 -32.80 -11.04
CA PHE A 129 15.97 -33.60 -9.91
C PHE A 129 14.79 -34.12 -9.08
N LEU A 130 13.81 -33.25 -8.80
CA LEU A 130 12.60 -33.61 -8.06
C LEU A 130 11.77 -34.66 -8.78
N GLU A 131 11.60 -34.50 -10.09
CA GLU A 131 10.90 -35.51 -10.92
C GLU A 131 11.58 -36.87 -10.88
N ARG A 132 12.91 -36.92 -10.92
CA ARG A 132 13.68 -38.18 -10.78
C ARG A 132 13.50 -38.83 -9.41
N GLN A 133 13.20 -38.06 -8.40
CA GLN A 133 12.92 -38.54 -7.02
C GLN A 133 11.43 -38.75 -6.74
N GLY A 134 10.55 -38.59 -7.75
CA GLY A 134 9.10 -38.72 -7.59
C GLY A 134 8.46 -37.58 -6.77
N LEU A 135 9.15 -36.43 -6.64
CA LEU A 135 8.67 -35.27 -5.91
C LEU A 135 8.05 -34.25 -6.86
N GLU A 136 6.83 -33.81 -6.56
CA GLU A 136 6.10 -32.80 -7.31
C GLU A 136 6.20 -31.42 -6.65
N ARG A 137 6.59 -30.39 -7.43
CA ARG A 137 6.58 -29.00 -6.97
C ARG A 137 5.19 -28.42 -7.19
N ARG A 138 4.51 -28.02 -6.11
CA ARG A 138 3.24 -27.30 -6.17
C ARG A 138 3.46 -25.81 -5.94
N VAL A 139 2.97 -24.99 -6.87
CA VAL A 139 3.01 -23.52 -6.76
C VAL A 139 1.60 -23.00 -6.53
N TYR A 140 1.42 -22.26 -5.46
CA TYR A 140 0.16 -21.59 -5.15
C TYR A 140 0.34 -20.10 -5.41
N THR A 141 -0.48 -19.54 -6.28
CA THR A 141 -0.50 -18.11 -6.60
C THR A 141 -1.87 -17.53 -6.29
N CYS A 142 -1.92 -16.27 -5.87
CA CYS A 142 -3.18 -15.59 -5.62
C CYS A 142 -3.84 -15.02 -6.88
N LEU A 143 -3.12 -15.00 -8.01
CA LEU A 143 -3.57 -14.50 -9.30
C LEU A 143 -3.33 -15.54 -10.39
N LEU A 144 -4.17 -15.52 -11.43
CA LEU A 144 -4.03 -16.38 -12.62
C LEU A 144 -2.73 -16.11 -13.40
N TYR A 145 -2.24 -14.85 -13.34
CA TYR A 145 -1.01 -14.41 -14.00
C TYR A 145 -0.15 -13.60 -13.05
N THR A 146 0.94 -14.17 -12.58
CA THR A 146 1.82 -13.49 -11.62
C THR A 146 3.22 -13.21 -12.13
N SER A 147 3.69 -13.96 -13.10
CA SER A 147 4.95 -13.75 -13.83
C SER A 147 5.02 -14.79 -14.93
N PRO A 148 5.53 -14.48 -16.13
CA PRO A 148 5.82 -15.50 -17.11
C PRO A 148 6.81 -16.50 -16.51
N SER A 149 6.40 -17.76 -16.44
CA SER A 149 7.29 -18.86 -16.11
C SER A 149 8.17 -19.14 -17.34
N PRO A 150 9.43 -19.51 -17.17
CA PRO A 150 10.24 -19.98 -18.31
C PRO A 150 9.64 -21.17 -19.07
N ARG A 151 8.60 -21.80 -18.53
CA ARG A 151 7.80 -22.84 -19.21
C ARG A 151 6.73 -22.27 -20.14
N ASP A 152 6.29 -21.03 -19.90
CA ASP A 152 5.24 -20.40 -20.71
C ASP A 152 5.78 -19.83 -22.03
N GLU A 153 7.11 -19.77 -22.18
CA GLU A 153 7.79 -19.32 -23.40
C GLU A 153 8.01 -20.43 -24.45
N LYS A 154 7.53 -21.65 -24.19
CA LYS A 154 7.56 -22.76 -25.13
C LYS A 154 6.20 -22.95 -25.76
N VAL A 155 5.86 -22.08 -26.69
CA VAL A 155 4.88 -22.31 -27.75
C VAL A 155 5.59 -22.25 -29.09
#